data_1ee060ae990527422b38037c70d7575e
#
_entry.id   1ee060ae990527422b38037c70d7575e
#
_cell.length_a   1.000
_cell.length_b   1.000
_cell.length_c   1.000
_cell.angle_alpha   90.00
_cell.angle_beta   90.00
_cell.angle_gamma   90.00
#
_symmetry.space_group_name_H-M   'P 1'
#
loop_
_entity.id
_entity.type
_entity.pdbx_description
1 polymer ?
#
loop_
_entity_poly.entity_id
_entity_poly.type
_entity_poly.pdbx_seq_one_letter_code
_entity_poly.pdbx_strand_id
1 'polypeptide(L)'
;MSTIPAGEVLYIKGDLSFESIPAVLAETATYVARPDLPERLTNDFSEIAAVDSAAVALLLEWRRLAQRLGKSLSFSNLPANLLALAELYGVADIIQPHRA
;
A
#
# COMPACT_ATOMS: atom_id res chain seq x y z
N MET A 1 -10.03 -11.63 25.28
CA MET A 1 -10.06 -10.66 24.25
C MET A 1 -8.66 -10.38 23.75
N SER A 2 -8.57 -10.04 22.55
CA SER A 2 -7.26 -9.83 21.97
C SER A 2 -6.66 -8.53 22.45
N THR A 3 -5.46 -8.63 22.94
CA THR A 3 -4.72 -7.46 23.31
C THR A 3 -3.65 -7.17 22.30
N ILE A 4 -3.60 -7.96 21.24
CA ILE A 4 -2.62 -7.72 20.23
C ILE A 4 -2.94 -6.41 19.56
N PRO A 5 -2.04 -5.46 19.57
CA PRO A 5 -2.30 -4.25 18.83
C PRO A 5 -2.39 -4.64 17.38
N ALA A 6 -3.59 -4.71 16.93
CA ALA A 6 -3.78 -4.88 15.52
C ALA A 6 -3.16 -3.69 14.86
N GLY A 7 -2.59 -3.88 13.73
CA GLY A 7 -2.21 -2.76 12.93
C GLY A 7 -3.43 -1.98 12.53
N GLU A 8 -3.24 -0.83 11.97
CA GLU A 8 -4.34 -0.05 11.44
C GLU A 8 -4.48 -0.35 9.96
N VAL A 9 -5.72 -0.38 9.47
CA VAL A 9 -6.01 -0.67 8.09
C VAL A 9 -6.54 0.59 7.42
N LEU A 10 -5.94 0.95 6.32
CA LEU A 10 -6.41 2.05 5.48
C LEU A 10 -7.00 1.45 4.21
N TYR A 11 -8.27 1.73 3.96
CA TYR A 11 -8.94 1.24 2.75
C TYR A 11 -8.73 2.23 1.62
N ILE A 12 -8.05 1.76 0.58
CA ILE A 12 -7.78 2.58 -0.59
C ILE A 12 -8.97 2.41 -1.54
N LYS A 13 -9.50 3.51 -2.04
CA LYS A 13 -10.72 3.48 -2.83
C LYS A 13 -10.54 4.17 -4.16
N GLY A 14 -11.40 3.79 -5.10
CA GLY A 14 -11.46 4.46 -6.40
C GLY A 14 -10.42 3.92 -7.36
N ASP A 15 -9.94 4.79 -8.22
CA ASP A 15 -8.99 4.40 -9.25
C ASP A 15 -7.57 4.77 -8.83
N LEU A 16 -6.64 3.86 -9.12
CA LEU A 16 -5.22 4.15 -8.98
C LEU A 16 -4.64 4.26 -10.37
N SER A 17 -4.62 5.46 -10.90
CA SER A 17 -4.16 5.72 -12.24
C SER A 17 -3.13 6.83 -12.22
N PHE A 18 -2.47 7.02 -13.35
CA PHE A 18 -1.49 8.08 -13.51
C PHE A 18 -2.03 9.42 -13.02
N GLU A 19 -3.31 9.69 -13.28
CA GLU A 19 -3.89 10.98 -12.93
C GLU A 19 -4.20 11.10 -11.43
N SER A 20 -4.61 10.01 -10.78
CA SER A 20 -5.05 10.05 -9.39
C SER A 20 -3.90 9.91 -8.40
N ILE A 21 -2.78 9.33 -8.81
CA ILE A 21 -1.71 8.97 -7.90
C ILE A 21 -1.13 10.13 -7.12
N PRO A 22 -0.91 11.32 -7.70
CA PRO A 22 -0.36 12.41 -6.90
C PRO A 22 -1.24 12.76 -5.69
N ALA A 23 -2.56 12.77 -5.88
CA ALA A 23 -3.46 13.07 -4.76
C ALA A 23 -3.47 11.94 -3.75
N VAL A 24 -3.50 10.70 -4.21
CA VAL A 24 -3.50 9.54 -3.31
C VAL A 24 -2.22 9.51 -2.50
N LEU A 25 -1.09 9.76 -3.13
CA LEU A 25 0.19 9.76 -2.44
C LEU A 25 0.24 10.87 -1.39
N ALA A 26 -0.26 12.05 -1.70
CA ALA A 26 -0.27 13.14 -0.75
C ALA A 26 -1.15 12.81 0.46
N GLU A 27 -2.31 12.23 0.24
CA GLU A 27 -3.21 11.85 1.32
C GLU A 27 -2.60 10.79 2.21
N THR A 28 -1.99 9.78 1.61
CA THR A 28 -1.39 8.71 2.40
C THR A 28 -0.14 9.17 3.12
N ALA A 29 0.62 10.08 2.54
CA ALA A 29 1.78 10.64 3.24
C ALA A 29 1.35 11.37 4.51
N THR A 30 0.26 12.13 4.43
CA THR A 30 -0.28 12.79 5.62
C THR A 30 -0.76 11.78 6.64
N TYR A 31 -1.41 10.72 6.18
CA TYR A 31 -1.93 9.68 7.05
C TYR A 31 -0.79 8.98 7.81
N VAL A 32 0.25 8.54 7.11
CA VAL A 32 1.31 7.77 7.77
C VAL A 32 2.21 8.65 8.64
N ALA A 33 2.13 9.96 8.50
CA ALA A 33 2.90 10.86 9.32
C ALA A 33 2.23 11.13 10.66
N ARG A 34 1.02 10.64 10.88
CA ARG A 34 0.33 10.84 12.15
C ARG A 34 1.10 10.16 13.29
N PRO A 35 1.34 10.87 14.39
CA PRO A 35 2.14 10.30 15.48
C PRO A 35 1.42 9.20 16.25
N ASP A 36 0.10 9.11 16.12
CA ASP A 36 -0.69 8.15 16.89
C ASP A 36 -0.86 6.81 16.18
N LEU A 37 -0.26 6.64 14.99
CA LEU A 37 -0.42 5.40 14.24
C LEU A 37 0.44 4.29 14.83
N PRO A 38 -0.07 3.06 14.84
CA PRO A 38 0.75 1.93 15.27
C PRO A 38 1.88 1.67 14.28
N GLU A 39 2.80 0.83 14.69
CA GLU A 39 3.93 0.48 13.85
C GLU A 39 3.49 -0.32 12.62
N ARG A 40 2.45 -1.13 12.76
CA ARG A 40 1.99 -1.96 11.65
C ARG A 40 0.81 -1.31 10.94
N LEU A 41 0.96 -1.15 9.65
CA LEU A 41 -0.06 -0.54 8.81
C LEU A 41 -0.38 -1.49 7.66
N THR A 42 -1.64 -1.49 7.26
CA THR A 42 -2.07 -2.27 6.09
C THR A 42 -2.87 -1.36 5.18
N ASN A 43 -2.51 -1.34 3.91
CA ASN A 43 -3.33 -0.69 2.89
C ASN A 43 -4.14 -1.77 2.18
N ASP A 44 -5.45 -1.66 2.25
CA ASP A 44 -6.37 -2.66 1.72
C ASP A 44 -6.97 -2.15 0.42
N PHE A 45 -6.92 -2.99 -0.61
CA PHE A 45 -7.30 -2.60 -1.96
C PHE A 45 -8.62 -3.21 -2.40
N SER A 46 -9.40 -3.75 -1.46
CA SER A 46 -10.65 -4.41 -1.84
C SER A 46 -11.67 -3.47 -2.46
N GLU A 47 -11.51 -2.17 -2.26
CA GLU A 47 -12.45 -1.18 -2.80
C GLU A 47 -11.89 -0.41 -3.99
N ILE A 48 -10.81 -0.90 -4.57
CA ILE A 48 -10.23 -0.29 -5.76
C ILE A 48 -11.09 -0.66 -6.97
N ALA A 49 -11.41 0.33 -7.79
CA ALA A 49 -12.20 0.11 -8.99
C ALA A 49 -11.32 -0.22 -10.19
N ALA A 50 -10.22 0.49 -10.37
CA ALA A 50 -9.35 0.28 -11.52
C ALA A 50 -7.92 0.67 -11.17
N VAL A 51 -6.97 0.03 -11.85
CA VAL A 51 -5.55 0.36 -11.69
C VAL A 51 -4.89 0.39 -13.07
N ASP A 52 -3.81 1.16 -13.17
CA ASP A 52 -2.92 1.07 -14.33
C ASP A 52 -1.49 0.86 -13.83
N SER A 53 -0.54 0.86 -14.74
CA SER A 53 0.83 0.52 -14.39
C SER A 53 1.46 1.52 -13.41
N ALA A 54 0.95 2.73 -13.35
CA ALA A 54 1.47 3.72 -12.41
C ALA A 54 1.20 3.30 -10.97
N ALA A 55 0.19 2.45 -10.73
CA ALA A 55 -0.08 1.97 -9.38
C ALA A 55 1.08 1.17 -8.82
N VAL A 56 1.84 0.49 -9.66
CA VAL A 56 3.02 -0.25 -9.18
C VAL A 56 4.03 0.69 -8.55
N ALA A 57 4.27 1.82 -9.20
CA ALA A 57 5.19 2.82 -8.65
C ALA A 57 4.67 3.37 -7.32
N LEU A 58 3.36 3.54 -7.21
CA LEU A 58 2.77 4.00 -5.96
C LEU A 58 3.03 3.02 -4.82
N LEU A 59 2.88 1.72 -5.08
CA LEU A 59 3.15 0.73 -4.05
C LEU A 59 4.59 0.80 -3.58
N LEU A 60 5.52 1.00 -4.48
CA LEU A 60 6.93 1.11 -4.13
C LEU A 60 7.21 2.38 -3.34
N GLU A 61 6.58 3.49 -3.70
CA GLU A 61 6.73 4.72 -2.96
C GLU A 61 6.18 4.60 -1.54
N TRP A 62 5.04 3.94 -1.39
CA TRP A 62 4.49 3.70 -0.05
C TRP A 62 5.44 2.88 0.80
N ARG A 63 6.06 1.85 0.22
CA ARG A 63 7.03 1.05 0.97
C ARG A 63 8.21 1.88 1.40
N ARG A 64 8.71 2.71 0.50
CA ARG A 64 9.85 3.56 0.82
C ARG A 64 9.51 4.55 1.93
N LEU A 65 8.32 5.14 1.85
CA LEU A 65 7.88 6.08 2.86
C LEU A 65 7.74 5.39 4.22
N ALA A 66 7.14 4.22 4.24
CA ALA A 66 6.97 3.47 5.49
C ALA A 66 8.32 3.14 6.11
N GLN A 67 9.28 2.74 5.30
CA GLN A 67 10.61 2.42 5.81
C GLN A 67 11.26 3.63 6.44
N ARG A 68 11.13 4.80 5.83
CA ARG A 68 11.70 6.01 6.38
C ARG A 68 11.08 6.38 7.72
N LEU A 69 9.82 6.02 7.91
CA LEU A 69 9.09 6.35 9.14
C LEU A 69 9.13 5.22 10.16
N GLY A 70 9.87 4.16 9.87
CA GLY A 70 9.98 3.03 10.80
C GLY A 70 8.71 2.23 10.92
N LYS A 71 7.86 2.26 9.91
CA LYS A 71 6.60 1.53 9.91
C LYS A 71 6.71 0.26 9.10
N SER A 72 5.93 -0.74 9.49
CA SER A 72 5.82 -1.99 8.77
C SER A 72 4.53 -1.94 7.96
N LEU A 73 4.66 -1.87 6.65
CA LEU A 73 3.50 -1.70 5.76
C LEU A 73 3.26 -2.97 4.98
N SER A 74 2.01 -3.41 4.98
CA SER A 74 1.55 -4.55 4.20
C SER A 74 0.45 -4.11 3.25
N PHE A 75 0.27 -4.87 2.18
CA PHE A 75 -0.83 -4.66 1.25
C PHE A 75 -1.73 -5.88 1.27
N SER A 76 -3.03 -5.65 1.33
CA SER A 76 -3.99 -6.75 1.31
C SER A 76 -4.99 -6.55 0.18
N ASN A 77 -5.50 -7.67 -0.31
CA ASN A 77 -6.53 -7.70 -1.35
C ASN A 77 -6.10 -6.94 -2.61
N LEU A 78 -4.85 -7.11 -3.00
CA LEU A 78 -4.36 -6.49 -4.22
C LEU A 78 -5.10 -7.07 -5.42
N PRO A 79 -5.56 -6.21 -6.35
CA PRO A 79 -6.22 -6.71 -7.56
C PRO A 79 -5.28 -7.60 -8.36
N ALA A 80 -5.85 -8.61 -9.00
CA ALA A 80 -5.04 -9.57 -9.76
C ALA A 80 -4.24 -8.90 -10.87
N ASN A 81 -4.84 -7.91 -11.54
CA ASN A 81 -4.13 -7.23 -12.61
C ASN A 81 -2.97 -6.38 -12.08
N LEU A 82 -3.09 -5.87 -10.85
CA LEU A 82 -1.99 -5.13 -10.26
C LEU A 82 -0.84 -6.07 -9.87
N LEU A 83 -1.17 -7.24 -9.34
CA LEU A 83 -0.15 -8.25 -9.06
C LEU A 83 0.54 -8.69 -10.33
N ALA A 84 -0.22 -8.86 -11.41
CA ALA A 84 0.37 -9.25 -12.69
C ALA A 84 1.34 -8.19 -13.20
N LEU A 85 0.98 -6.92 -13.05
CA LEU A 85 1.87 -5.83 -13.45
C LEU A 85 3.14 -5.82 -12.60
N ALA A 86 3.00 -6.07 -11.30
CA ALA A 86 4.16 -6.11 -10.42
C ALA A 86 5.11 -7.25 -10.81
N GLU A 87 4.55 -8.39 -11.20
CA GLU A 87 5.37 -9.50 -11.67
C GLU A 87 6.07 -9.17 -12.98
N LEU A 88 5.35 -8.52 -13.88
CA LEU A 88 5.92 -8.14 -15.16
C LEU A 88 7.11 -7.20 -14.98
N TYR A 89 7.03 -6.29 -14.02
CA TYR A 89 8.11 -5.35 -13.74
C TYR A 89 9.17 -5.92 -12.80
N GLY A 90 9.00 -7.15 -12.33
CA GLY A 90 9.99 -7.78 -11.48
C GLY A 90 10.03 -7.26 -10.05
N VAL A 91 8.94 -6.69 -9.57
CA VAL A 91 8.91 -6.10 -8.23
C VAL A 91 7.89 -6.76 -7.30
N ALA A 92 7.31 -7.89 -7.73
CA ALA A 92 6.30 -8.54 -6.91
C ALA A 92 6.82 -8.91 -5.52
N ASP A 93 8.07 -9.37 -5.44
CA ASP A 93 8.64 -9.77 -4.16
C ASP A 93 8.86 -8.59 -3.24
N ILE A 94 9.08 -7.40 -3.80
CA ILE A 94 9.23 -6.20 -3.00
C ILE A 94 7.88 -5.77 -2.44
N ILE A 95 6.85 -5.89 -3.26
CA ILE A 95 5.50 -5.46 -2.88
C ILE A 95 4.87 -6.44 -1.93
N GLN A 96 4.99 -7.73 -2.20
CA GLN A 96 4.49 -8.81 -1.33
C GLN A 96 5.61 -9.80 -1.09
N PRO A 97 6.43 -9.55 -0.08
CA PRO A 97 7.53 -10.47 0.19
C PRO A 97 7.01 -11.87 0.51
N HIS A 98 7.68 -12.84 -0.03
CA HIS A 98 7.35 -14.22 0.27
C HIS A 98 7.71 -14.53 1.71
N ARG A 99 6.83 -15.26 2.35
CA ARG A 99 7.11 -15.79 3.67
C ARG A 99 7.52 -17.22 3.52
N ALA A 100 8.65 -17.53 4.01
CA ALA A 100 9.10 -18.89 3.97
C ALA A 100 8.27 -19.78 4.87
#